data_d49b8a26671dc988fb3d73dc50e0054d
#
_entry.id   d49b8a26671dc988fb3d73dc50e0054d
#
_cell.length_a   1.000
_cell.length_b   1.000
_cell.length_c   1.000
_cell.angle_alpha   90.00
_cell.angle_beta   90.00
_cell.angle_gamma   90.00
#
_symmetry.space_group_name_H-M   'P 1'
#
loop_
_entity.id
_entity.type
_entity.pdbx_description
1 polymer ?
#
loop_
_entity_poly.entity_id
_entity_poly.type
_entity_poly.pdbx_seq_one_letter_code
_entity_poly.pdbx_strand_id
1 'polypeptide(L)'
;MTLNNTTKGYFFAFLSVFATSNVYIFSKAALSQADIATFGLYWFGFGLIWNVLFATKTGKIKHIQTLNQNNFLILLILGLLEIAGTTFFFMAIRTVPNPAIVSFLGNINPVIVTLLGLFILKERYNKPEVIGILLILLGAFIISFKGGAKFSSMFITGAEYIMYSGLFYGASAIIAKKNVQKLTPTIMALSRTIFLFVFSFSAVLLLSRSWTLDWFPLWNIIIGSVLGPFLTVISGYQAIKYLEVGRVSILGSTKGIVVLIGAYVYFGKFPETYQLLGGLLSISGVILISVGKLLLKKKKV
;
A
#
# COMPACT_ATOMS: atom_id res chain seq x y z
N MET A 1 23.83 19.65 9.80
CA MET A 1 22.76 20.27 8.97
C MET A 1 21.44 19.58 9.26
N THR A 2 20.49 20.25 9.91
CA THR A 2 19.13 19.69 10.11
C THR A 2 18.35 19.90 8.83
N LEU A 3 17.99 18.81 8.17
CA LEU A 3 17.14 18.87 6.97
C LEU A 3 15.83 19.60 7.28
N ASN A 4 15.39 20.48 6.37
CA ASN A 4 14.09 21.11 6.43
C ASN A 4 12.97 20.05 6.42
N ASN A 5 11.84 20.32 7.10
CA ASN A 5 10.70 19.39 7.19
C ASN A 5 10.19 18.92 5.83
N THR A 6 10.16 19.82 4.85
CA THR A 6 9.76 19.48 3.48
C THR A 6 10.72 18.48 2.84
N THR A 7 12.04 18.69 2.98
CA THR A 7 13.08 17.77 2.47
C THR A 7 12.99 16.40 3.16
N LYS A 8 12.78 16.38 4.48
CA LYS A 8 12.52 15.12 5.22
C LYS A 8 11.31 14.37 4.66
N GLY A 9 10.23 15.10 4.39
CA GLY A 9 9.02 14.53 3.83
C GLY A 9 9.23 13.89 2.47
N TYR A 10 9.94 14.57 1.56
CA TYR A 10 10.29 13.99 0.25
C TYR A 10 11.20 12.78 0.37
N PHE A 11 12.22 12.84 1.22
CA PHE A 11 13.11 11.70 1.48
C PHE A 11 12.32 10.47 1.92
N PHE A 12 11.44 10.63 2.91
CA PHE A 12 10.61 9.52 3.37
C PHE A 12 9.60 9.04 2.32
N ALA A 13 9.06 9.92 1.49
CA ALA A 13 8.16 9.54 0.40
C ALA A 13 8.89 8.70 -0.65
N PHE A 14 10.09 9.11 -1.11
CA PHE A 14 10.90 8.32 -2.04
C PHE A 14 11.32 6.97 -1.43
N LEU A 15 11.75 6.97 -0.17
CA LEU A 15 12.11 5.73 0.53
C LEU A 15 10.92 4.76 0.62
N SER A 16 9.72 5.30 0.90
CA SER A 16 8.49 4.51 0.92
C SER A 16 8.15 3.94 -0.46
N VAL A 17 8.29 4.73 -1.52
CA VAL A 17 8.06 4.28 -2.91
C VAL A 17 9.02 3.16 -3.28
N PHE A 18 10.31 3.34 -3.04
CA PHE A 18 11.33 2.33 -3.32
C PHE A 18 11.05 1.03 -2.55
N ALA A 19 10.81 1.14 -1.24
CA ALA A 19 10.52 0.00 -0.39
C ALA A 19 9.24 -0.72 -0.84
N THR A 20 8.14 0.03 -1.06
CA THR A 20 6.86 -0.53 -1.53
C THR A 20 7.00 -1.22 -2.88
N SER A 21 7.74 -0.65 -3.81
CA SER A 21 7.94 -1.26 -5.14
C SER A 21 8.58 -2.64 -5.02
N ASN A 22 9.55 -2.78 -4.14
CA ASN A 22 10.20 -4.06 -3.90
C ASN A 22 9.31 -5.06 -3.13
N VAL A 23 8.33 -4.58 -2.33
CA VAL A 23 7.31 -5.47 -1.73
C VAL A 23 6.58 -6.26 -2.80
N TYR A 24 6.19 -5.63 -3.92
CA TYR A 24 5.51 -6.33 -5.03
C TYR A 24 6.35 -7.46 -5.59
N ILE A 25 7.66 -7.28 -5.69
CA ILE A 25 8.58 -8.27 -6.24
C ILE A 25 8.80 -9.43 -5.27
N PHE A 26 9.27 -9.14 -4.06
CA PHE A 26 9.61 -10.17 -3.07
C PHE A 26 8.37 -10.92 -2.57
N SER A 27 7.22 -10.25 -2.39
CA SER A 27 5.99 -10.95 -2.03
C SER A 27 5.46 -11.84 -3.16
N LYS A 28 5.57 -11.40 -4.44
CA LYS A 28 5.22 -12.25 -5.58
C LYS A 28 6.10 -13.49 -5.66
N ALA A 29 7.41 -13.31 -5.47
CA ALA A 29 8.36 -14.42 -5.45
C ALA A 29 8.04 -15.43 -4.33
N ALA A 30 7.82 -14.95 -3.11
CA ALA A 30 7.50 -15.81 -1.99
C ALA A 30 6.15 -16.53 -2.15
N LEU A 31 5.09 -15.78 -2.54
CA LEU A 31 3.73 -16.32 -2.73
C LEU A 31 3.58 -17.25 -3.93
N SER A 32 4.60 -17.37 -4.78
CA SER A 32 4.62 -18.39 -5.84
C SER A 32 4.75 -19.81 -5.31
N GLN A 33 5.32 -20.00 -4.11
CA GLN A 33 5.59 -21.29 -3.50
C GLN A 33 5.05 -21.41 -2.06
N ALA A 34 4.64 -20.31 -1.42
CA ALA A 34 4.13 -20.30 -0.05
C ALA A 34 2.61 -20.17 -0.02
N ASP A 35 1.97 -20.79 0.99
CA ASP A 35 0.58 -20.49 1.35
C ASP A 35 0.50 -19.06 1.92
N ILE A 36 -0.63 -18.37 1.68
CA ILE A 36 -0.79 -16.97 2.06
C ILE A 36 -0.78 -16.76 3.59
N ALA A 37 -1.29 -17.72 4.37
CA ALA A 37 -1.30 -17.62 5.82
C ALA A 37 0.12 -17.82 6.38
N THR A 38 0.83 -18.84 5.90
CA THR A 38 2.22 -19.11 6.28
C THR A 38 3.15 -17.99 5.82
N PHE A 39 2.97 -17.48 4.60
CA PHE A 39 3.67 -16.28 4.14
C PHE A 39 3.44 -15.11 5.10
N GLY A 40 2.20 -14.82 5.46
CA GLY A 40 1.85 -13.72 6.36
C GLY A 40 2.47 -13.89 7.74
N LEU A 41 2.46 -15.10 8.31
CA LEU A 41 3.08 -15.42 9.59
C LEU A 41 4.55 -15.00 9.60
N TYR A 42 5.34 -15.44 8.64
CA TYR A 42 6.78 -15.13 8.59
C TYR A 42 7.04 -13.68 8.15
N TRP A 43 6.28 -13.16 7.17
CA TRP A 43 6.41 -11.79 6.68
C TRP A 43 6.18 -10.75 7.77
N PHE A 44 5.11 -10.91 8.56
CA PHE A 44 4.81 -10.01 9.66
C PHE A 44 5.56 -10.37 10.94
N GLY A 45 5.93 -11.63 11.14
CA GLY A 45 6.79 -12.05 12.24
C GLY A 45 8.17 -11.39 12.19
N PHE A 46 8.87 -11.51 11.07
CA PHE A 46 10.14 -10.78 10.86
C PHE A 46 9.93 -9.26 10.87
N GLY A 47 8.85 -8.79 10.23
CA GLY A 47 8.49 -7.37 10.27
C GLY A 47 8.28 -6.83 11.69
N LEU A 48 7.70 -7.64 12.59
CA LEU A 48 7.53 -7.28 13.98
C LEU A 48 8.88 -7.15 14.70
N ILE A 49 9.81 -8.08 14.46
CA ILE A 49 11.17 -8.01 15.01
C ILE A 49 11.83 -6.67 14.61
N TRP A 50 11.80 -6.31 13.32
CA TRP A 50 12.38 -5.05 12.84
C TRP A 50 11.70 -3.81 13.45
N ASN A 51 10.39 -3.81 13.55
CA ASN A 51 9.64 -2.70 14.15
C ASN A 51 9.94 -2.55 15.65
N VAL A 52 10.01 -3.66 16.40
CA VAL A 52 10.36 -3.64 17.83
C VAL A 52 11.78 -3.15 18.03
N LEU A 53 12.75 -3.68 17.30
CA LEU A 53 14.15 -3.24 17.38
C LEU A 53 14.30 -1.73 17.09
N PHE A 54 13.57 -1.24 16.09
CA PHE A 54 13.58 0.19 15.77
C PHE A 54 12.89 1.03 16.86
N ALA A 55 11.75 0.59 17.37
CA ALA A 55 11.01 1.31 18.40
C ALA A 55 11.78 1.38 19.72
N THR A 56 12.47 0.30 20.11
CA THR A 56 13.32 0.24 21.31
C THR A 56 14.55 1.11 21.14
N LYS A 57 15.30 0.97 20.04
CA LYS A 57 16.51 1.75 19.76
C LYS A 57 16.25 3.26 19.69
N THR A 58 15.08 3.66 19.21
CA THR A 58 14.69 5.08 19.14
C THR A 58 13.98 5.60 20.38
N GLY A 59 13.80 4.76 21.41
CA GLY A 59 13.10 5.09 22.65
C GLY A 59 11.59 5.32 22.51
N LYS A 60 11.04 5.11 21.30
CA LYS A 60 9.64 5.40 20.99
C LYS A 60 8.66 4.37 21.54
N ILE A 61 9.16 3.21 21.99
CA ILE A 61 8.33 2.17 22.62
C ILE A 61 7.67 2.70 23.89
N LYS A 62 8.29 3.63 24.60
CA LYS A 62 7.73 4.26 25.82
C LYS A 62 6.41 5.00 25.57
N HIS A 63 6.16 5.45 24.33
CA HIS A 63 4.90 6.10 23.98
C HIS A 63 3.68 5.15 24.04
N ILE A 64 3.89 3.82 24.09
CA ILE A 64 2.80 2.86 24.31
C ILE A 64 2.12 3.11 25.66
N GLN A 65 2.89 3.48 26.68
CA GLN A 65 2.39 3.74 28.03
C GLN A 65 1.53 5.00 28.13
N THR A 66 1.61 5.90 27.13
CA THR A 66 0.81 7.14 27.10
C THR A 66 -0.47 7.00 26.29
N LEU A 67 -0.77 5.81 25.76
CA LEU A 67 -1.97 5.55 24.98
C LEU A 67 -3.19 5.48 25.90
N ASN A 68 -4.19 6.30 25.60
CA ASN A 68 -5.50 6.23 26.24
C ASN A 68 -6.45 5.28 25.47
N GLN A 69 -7.63 5.01 26.06
CA GLN A 69 -8.62 4.11 25.46
C GLN A 69 -9.02 4.53 24.03
N ASN A 70 -9.17 5.83 23.75
CA ASN A 70 -9.51 6.32 22.43
C ASN A 70 -8.38 6.05 21.41
N ASN A 71 -7.12 6.20 21.82
CA ASN A 71 -5.97 5.87 20.99
C ASN A 71 -5.93 4.38 20.66
N PHE A 72 -6.21 3.53 21.65
CA PHE A 72 -6.28 2.09 21.45
C PHE A 72 -7.40 1.70 20.49
N LEU A 73 -8.59 2.29 20.62
CA LEU A 73 -9.71 2.07 19.68
C LEU A 73 -9.34 2.47 18.25
N ILE A 74 -8.66 3.61 18.07
CA ILE A 74 -8.18 4.03 16.74
C ILE A 74 -7.19 3.01 16.16
N LEU A 75 -6.23 2.54 16.97
CA LEU A 75 -5.28 1.52 16.52
C LEU A 75 -5.96 0.18 16.20
N LEU A 76 -6.99 -0.21 16.95
CA LEU A 76 -7.81 -1.40 16.67
C LEU A 76 -8.53 -1.27 15.32
N ILE A 77 -9.21 -0.14 15.08
CA ILE A 77 -9.89 0.11 13.80
C ILE A 77 -8.89 0.09 12.64
N LEU A 78 -7.76 0.77 12.79
CA LEU A 78 -6.68 0.73 11.81
C LEU A 78 -6.18 -0.69 11.58
N GLY A 79 -5.98 -1.47 12.65
CA GLY A 79 -5.54 -2.86 12.57
C GLY A 79 -6.51 -3.74 11.76
N LEU A 80 -7.82 -3.63 12.01
CA LEU A 80 -8.84 -4.38 11.27
C LEU A 80 -8.89 -3.98 9.79
N LEU A 81 -8.82 -2.69 9.48
CA LEU A 81 -8.77 -2.20 8.11
C LEU A 81 -7.51 -2.68 7.37
N GLU A 82 -6.38 -2.68 8.08
CA GLU A 82 -5.10 -3.15 7.53
C GLU A 82 -5.08 -4.66 7.31
N ILE A 83 -5.71 -5.46 8.19
CA ILE A 83 -5.89 -6.91 7.97
C ILE A 83 -6.65 -7.14 6.67
N ALA A 84 -7.81 -6.51 6.49
CA ALA A 84 -8.62 -6.69 5.29
C ALA A 84 -7.87 -6.18 4.04
N GLY A 85 -7.35 -4.95 4.07
CA GLY A 85 -6.63 -4.34 2.95
C GLY A 85 -5.40 -5.14 2.53
N THR A 86 -4.62 -5.63 3.50
CA THR A 86 -3.39 -6.39 3.24
C THR A 86 -3.68 -7.80 2.73
N THR A 87 -4.72 -8.46 3.27
CA THR A 87 -5.14 -9.78 2.80
C THR A 87 -5.54 -9.73 1.32
N PHE A 88 -6.43 -8.81 0.94
CA PHE A 88 -6.80 -8.63 -0.45
C PHE A 88 -5.62 -8.21 -1.34
N PHE A 89 -4.72 -7.37 -0.85
CA PHE A 89 -3.50 -7.01 -1.58
C PHE A 89 -2.64 -8.25 -1.91
N PHE A 90 -2.37 -9.11 -0.94
CA PHE A 90 -1.57 -10.31 -1.18
C PHE A 90 -2.31 -11.38 -1.99
N MET A 91 -3.65 -11.44 -1.89
CA MET A 91 -4.46 -12.25 -2.81
C MET A 91 -4.29 -11.78 -4.26
N ALA A 92 -4.30 -10.47 -4.51
CA ALA A 92 -4.03 -9.94 -5.84
C ALA A 92 -2.61 -10.25 -6.32
N ILE A 93 -1.59 -10.02 -5.47
CA ILE A 93 -0.19 -10.34 -5.80
C ILE A 93 -0.02 -11.83 -6.15
N ARG A 94 -0.68 -12.72 -5.42
CA ARG A 94 -0.63 -14.17 -5.69
C ARG A 94 -1.29 -14.52 -7.02
N THR A 95 -2.48 -13.97 -7.28
CA THR A 95 -3.35 -14.38 -8.38
C THR A 95 -2.95 -13.73 -9.71
N VAL A 96 -2.65 -12.44 -9.72
CA VAL A 96 -2.28 -11.72 -10.96
C VAL A 96 -0.87 -12.15 -11.41
N PRO A 97 -0.68 -12.54 -12.68
CA PRO A 97 0.60 -13.10 -13.15
C PRO A 97 1.80 -12.16 -13.02
N ASN A 98 1.59 -10.87 -13.31
CA ASN A 98 2.66 -9.86 -13.29
C ASN A 98 2.43 -8.81 -12.19
N PRO A 99 3.36 -8.64 -11.24
CA PRO A 99 3.22 -7.68 -10.15
C PRO A 99 3.17 -6.21 -10.62
N ALA A 100 3.68 -5.89 -11.80
CA ALA A 100 3.55 -4.54 -12.37
C ALA A 100 2.08 -4.20 -12.67
N ILE A 101 1.29 -5.17 -13.15
CA ILE A 101 -0.15 -4.99 -13.38
C ILE A 101 -0.86 -4.65 -12.06
N VAL A 102 -0.55 -5.39 -10.99
CA VAL A 102 -1.11 -5.12 -9.64
C VAL A 102 -0.75 -3.71 -9.18
N SER A 103 0.49 -3.29 -9.43
CA SER A 103 0.96 -1.95 -9.06
C SER A 103 0.26 -0.83 -9.84
N PHE A 104 0.03 -1.01 -11.14
CA PHE A 104 -0.73 -0.05 -11.96
C PHE A 104 -2.19 0.02 -11.54
N LEU A 105 -2.84 -1.13 -11.33
CA LEU A 105 -4.22 -1.20 -10.81
C LEU A 105 -4.34 -0.54 -9.43
N GLY A 106 -3.29 -0.64 -8.60
CA GLY A 106 -3.24 0.03 -7.30
C GLY A 106 -3.32 1.56 -7.35
N ASN A 107 -3.15 2.18 -8.54
CA ASN A 107 -3.41 3.60 -8.72
C ASN A 107 -4.91 3.97 -8.60
N ILE A 108 -5.81 3.01 -8.48
CA ILE A 108 -7.22 3.24 -8.12
C ILE A 108 -7.38 3.77 -6.67
N ASN A 109 -6.40 3.54 -5.78
CA ASN A 109 -6.47 4.01 -4.39
C ASN A 109 -6.71 5.51 -4.24
N PRO A 110 -6.03 6.41 -4.95
CA PRO A 110 -6.34 7.85 -4.94
C PRO A 110 -7.79 8.17 -5.33
N VAL A 111 -8.37 7.42 -6.27
CA VAL A 111 -9.78 7.57 -6.66
C VAL A 111 -10.69 7.22 -5.48
N ILE A 112 -10.45 6.08 -4.85
CA ILE A 112 -11.22 5.62 -3.69
C ILE A 112 -11.12 6.62 -2.54
N VAL A 113 -9.90 7.09 -2.20
CA VAL A 113 -9.69 8.11 -1.16
C VAL A 113 -10.44 9.41 -1.51
N THR A 114 -10.44 9.79 -2.78
CA THR A 114 -11.14 10.98 -3.27
C THR A 114 -12.65 10.80 -3.15
N LEU A 115 -13.21 9.66 -3.58
CA LEU A 115 -14.64 9.36 -3.42
C LEU A 115 -15.07 9.30 -1.95
N LEU A 116 -14.29 8.66 -1.09
CA LEU A 116 -14.54 8.68 0.35
C LEU A 116 -14.52 10.10 0.93
N GLY A 117 -13.62 10.96 0.45
CA GLY A 117 -13.58 12.39 0.79
C GLY A 117 -14.85 13.13 0.36
N LEU A 118 -15.38 12.84 -0.84
CA LEU A 118 -16.65 13.40 -1.31
C LEU A 118 -17.80 13.06 -0.37
N PHE A 119 -18.00 11.78 -0.07
CA PHE A 119 -19.14 11.30 0.70
C PHE A 119 -19.01 11.59 2.20
N ILE A 120 -17.82 11.42 2.79
CA ILE A 120 -17.59 11.53 4.24
C ILE A 120 -17.26 12.97 4.65
N LEU A 121 -16.45 13.68 3.86
CA LEU A 121 -15.98 15.03 4.18
C LEU A 121 -16.72 16.12 3.41
N LYS A 122 -17.65 15.74 2.51
CA LYS A 122 -18.39 16.65 1.61
C LYS A 122 -17.45 17.58 0.82
N GLU A 123 -16.29 17.05 0.41
CA GLU A 123 -15.31 17.78 -0.38
C GLU A 123 -15.84 18.06 -1.78
N ARG A 124 -15.46 19.21 -2.36
CA ARG A 124 -15.77 19.55 -3.76
C ARG A 124 -14.55 19.31 -4.62
N TYR A 125 -14.77 18.80 -5.83
CA TYR A 125 -13.70 18.53 -6.79
C TYR A 125 -13.71 19.54 -7.93
N ASN A 126 -12.51 19.84 -8.43
CA ASN A 126 -12.32 20.69 -9.60
C ASN A 126 -12.21 19.84 -10.88
N LYS A 127 -12.24 20.51 -12.03
CA LYS A 127 -12.15 19.84 -13.35
C LYS A 127 -10.92 18.92 -13.50
N PRO A 128 -9.68 19.34 -13.15
CA PRO A 128 -8.52 18.43 -13.19
C PRO A 128 -8.68 17.17 -12.34
N GLU A 129 -9.28 17.26 -11.15
CA GLU A 129 -9.51 16.08 -10.30
C GLU A 129 -10.50 15.11 -10.95
N VAL A 130 -11.60 15.62 -11.52
CA VAL A 130 -12.58 14.78 -12.22
C VAL A 130 -11.95 14.09 -13.45
N ILE A 131 -11.20 14.84 -14.25
CA ILE A 131 -10.48 14.26 -15.41
C ILE A 131 -9.49 13.20 -14.93
N GLY A 132 -8.75 13.46 -13.86
CA GLY A 132 -7.82 12.51 -13.26
C GLY A 132 -8.50 11.21 -12.82
N ILE A 133 -9.69 11.29 -12.18
CA ILE A 133 -10.49 10.12 -11.82
C ILE A 133 -10.85 9.30 -13.06
N LEU A 134 -11.36 9.97 -14.10
CA LEU A 134 -11.75 9.29 -15.35
C LEU A 134 -10.55 8.60 -16.02
N LEU A 135 -9.38 9.23 -16.05
CA LEU A 135 -8.15 8.63 -16.60
C LEU A 135 -7.71 7.39 -15.81
N ILE A 136 -7.81 7.42 -14.47
CA ILE A 136 -7.47 6.24 -13.65
C ILE A 136 -8.44 5.10 -13.90
N LEU A 137 -9.75 5.38 -13.96
CA LEU A 137 -10.76 4.36 -14.21
C LEU A 137 -10.60 3.76 -15.61
N LEU A 138 -10.35 4.59 -16.63
CA LEU A 138 -10.08 4.13 -17.99
C LEU A 138 -8.79 3.31 -18.05
N GLY A 139 -7.73 3.76 -17.42
CA GLY A 139 -6.46 3.02 -17.33
C GLY A 139 -6.62 1.67 -16.65
N ALA A 140 -7.34 1.60 -15.52
CA ALA A 140 -7.63 0.36 -14.82
C ALA A 140 -8.48 -0.60 -15.68
N PHE A 141 -9.46 -0.07 -16.40
CA PHE A 141 -10.26 -0.86 -17.35
C PHE A 141 -9.38 -1.45 -18.45
N ILE A 142 -8.56 -0.63 -19.13
CA ILE A 142 -7.65 -1.09 -20.19
C ILE A 142 -6.69 -2.17 -19.67
N ILE A 143 -6.09 -1.99 -18.48
CA ILE A 143 -5.16 -2.95 -17.90
C ILE A 143 -5.84 -4.29 -17.62
N SER A 144 -7.05 -4.26 -17.09
CA SER A 144 -7.75 -5.46 -16.62
C SER A 144 -8.52 -6.20 -17.71
N PHE A 145 -8.83 -5.55 -18.83
CA PHE A 145 -9.64 -6.12 -19.90
C PHE A 145 -8.84 -7.12 -20.75
N LYS A 146 -9.33 -8.35 -20.84
CA LYS A 146 -8.74 -9.44 -21.65
C LYS A 146 -9.54 -9.78 -22.89
N GLY A 147 -10.76 -9.26 -23.01
CA GLY A 147 -11.73 -9.78 -23.96
C GLY A 147 -12.33 -11.13 -23.50
N GLY A 148 -13.46 -11.49 -24.05
CA GLY A 148 -14.14 -12.76 -23.76
C GLY A 148 -15.64 -12.64 -23.94
N ALA A 149 -16.31 -13.78 -24.16
CA ALA A 149 -17.76 -13.82 -24.38
C ALA A 149 -18.60 -13.70 -23.09
N LYS A 150 -18.03 -14.02 -21.93
CA LYS A 150 -18.70 -13.93 -20.63
C LYS A 150 -18.08 -12.82 -19.79
N PHE A 151 -18.89 -12.06 -19.06
CA PHE A 151 -18.43 -10.97 -18.20
C PHE A 151 -17.34 -11.41 -17.21
N SER A 152 -17.47 -12.60 -16.62
CA SER A 152 -16.47 -13.16 -15.69
C SER A 152 -15.11 -13.46 -16.33
N SER A 153 -15.06 -13.67 -17.64
CA SER A 153 -13.81 -13.94 -18.38
C SER A 153 -13.20 -12.69 -19.03
N MET A 154 -13.93 -11.57 -19.02
CA MET A 154 -13.47 -10.33 -19.65
C MET A 154 -12.32 -9.65 -18.92
N PHE A 155 -12.14 -9.92 -17.63
CA PHE A 155 -11.17 -9.23 -16.79
C PHE A 155 -10.08 -10.17 -16.26
N ILE A 156 -8.94 -9.59 -15.91
CA ILE A 156 -7.84 -10.31 -15.26
C ILE A 156 -8.32 -10.82 -13.90
N THR A 157 -8.24 -12.12 -13.70
CA THR A 157 -8.55 -12.75 -12.41
C THR A 157 -7.66 -12.17 -11.31
N GLY A 158 -8.26 -11.70 -10.22
CA GLY A 158 -7.56 -11.08 -9.10
C GLY A 158 -7.51 -9.55 -9.16
N ALA A 159 -7.98 -8.91 -10.26
CA ALA A 159 -8.08 -7.45 -10.33
C ALA A 159 -9.08 -6.90 -9.30
N GLU A 160 -10.15 -7.63 -9.02
CA GLU A 160 -11.15 -7.32 -8.00
C GLU A 160 -10.56 -7.19 -6.60
N TYR A 161 -9.55 -7.98 -6.27
CA TYR A 161 -8.88 -7.90 -4.97
C TYR A 161 -8.17 -6.54 -4.75
N ILE A 162 -7.70 -5.91 -5.82
CA ILE A 162 -7.10 -4.56 -5.71
C ILE A 162 -8.16 -3.52 -5.37
N MET A 163 -9.37 -3.65 -5.89
CA MET A 163 -10.48 -2.74 -5.54
C MET A 163 -10.84 -2.89 -4.05
N TYR A 164 -11.01 -4.13 -3.57
CA TYR A 164 -11.28 -4.38 -2.15
C TYR A 164 -10.14 -3.89 -1.26
N SER A 165 -8.89 -4.21 -1.60
CA SER A 165 -7.71 -3.70 -0.90
C SER A 165 -7.71 -2.17 -0.83
N GLY A 166 -8.03 -1.52 -1.96
CA GLY A 166 -8.10 -0.07 -2.07
C GLY A 166 -9.13 0.57 -1.14
N LEU A 167 -10.31 -0.03 -1.00
CA LEU A 167 -11.34 0.45 -0.07
C LEU A 167 -10.84 0.48 1.37
N PHE A 168 -10.26 -0.61 1.83
CA PHE A 168 -9.77 -0.72 3.21
C PHE A 168 -8.53 0.16 3.45
N TYR A 169 -7.57 0.17 2.54
CA TYR A 169 -6.41 1.06 2.63
C TYR A 169 -6.79 2.54 2.51
N GLY A 170 -7.78 2.87 1.68
CA GLY A 170 -8.30 4.24 1.57
C GLY A 170 -8.91 4.73 2.88
N ALA A 171 -9.74 3.91 3.52
CA ALA A 171 -10.31 4.22 4.83
C ALA A 171 -9.22 4.33 5.91
N SER A 172 -8.28 3.38 5.93
CA SER A 172 -7.12 3.40 6.84
C SER A 172 -6.29 4.68 6.66
N ALA A 173 -6.00 5.08 5.42
CA ALA A 173 -5.20 6.27 5.14
C ALA A 173 -5.85 7.56 5.68
N ILE A 174 -7.17 7.71 5.59
CA ILE A 174 -7.91 8.88 6.11
C ILE A 174 -7.79 8.92 7.64
N ILE A 175 -8.04 7.79 8.32
CA ILE A 175 -7.95 7.69 9.78
C ILE A 175 -6.51 7.90 10.24
N ALA A 176 -5.54 7.29 9.55
CA ALA A 176 -4.12 7.46 9.84
C ALA A 176 -3.68 8.92 9.72
N LYS A 177 -4.08 9.62 8.65
CA LYS A 177 -3.73 11.04 8.46
C LYS A 177 -4.24 11.92 9.60
N LYS A 178 -5.45 11.68 10.09
CA LYS A 178 -6.03 12.46 11.20
C LYS A 178 -5.27 12.24 12.53
N ASN A 179 -4.67 11.06 12.70
CA ASN A 179 -4.11 10.64 13.99
C ASN A 179 -2.58 10.52 14.04
N VAL A 180 -1.87 10.63 12.91
CA VAL A 180 -0.41 10.40 12.81
C VAL A 180 0.43 11.36 13.67
N GLN A 181 -0.09 12.53 14.00
CA GLN A 181 0.60 13.49 14.90
C GLN A 181 0.53 13.04 16.36
N LYS A 182 -0.62 12.44 16.76
CA LYS A 182 -0.87 11.98 18.14
C LYS A 182 -0.24 10.60 18.40
N LEU A 183 -0.48 9.66 17.48
CA LEU A 183 -0.08 8.27 17.63
C LEU A 183 1.37 7.96 17.24
N THR A 184 2.05 8.87 16.62
CA THR A 184 3.39 8.73 16.01
C THR A 184 3.48 7.62 14.94
N PRO A 185 4.29 7.84 13.89
CA PRO A 185 4.48 6.83 12.83
C PRO A 185 4.96 5.47 13.33
N THR A 186 5.83 5.47 14.34
CA THR A 186 6.41 4.23 14.89
C THR A 186 5.37 3.36 15.61
N ILE A 187 4.52 3.98 16.43
CA ILE A 187 3.45 3.25 17.14
C ILE A 187 2.42 2.70 16.14
N MET A 188 2.04 3.50 15.14
CA MET A 188 1.10 3.04 14.11
C MET A 188 1.67 1.87 13.30
N ALA A 189 2.96 1.91 12.93
CA ALA A 189 3.62 0.83 12.21
C ALA A 189 3.72 -0.44 13.07
N LEU A 190 4.10 -0.30 14.34
CA LEU A 190 4.20 -1.43 15.27
C LEU A 190 2.83 -2.07 15.49
N SER A 191 1.80 -1.28 15.80
CA SER A 191 0.43 -1.75 15.99
C SER A 191 -0.08 -2.51 14.75
N ARG A 192 0.06 -1.91 13.55
CA ARG A 192 -0.29 -2.56 12.28
C ARG A 192 0.36 -3.93 12.15
N THR A 193 1.66 -4.01 12.43
CA THR A 193 2.41 -5.25 12.25
C THR A 193 1.99 -6.31 13.28
N ILE A 194 1.68 -5.91 14.53
CA ILE A 194 1.13 -6.81 15.55
C ILE A 194 -0.21 -7.40 15.11
N PHE A 195 -1.16 -6.57 14.66
CA PHE A 195 -2.46 -7.05 14.20
C PHE A 195 -2.34 -8.04 13.04
N LEU A 196 -1.50 -7.74 12.06
CA LEU A 196 -1.26 -8.61 10.91
C LEU A 196 -0.55 -9.91 11.29
N PHE A 197 0.39 -9.86 12.22
CA PHE A 197 1.06 -11.05 12.76
C PHE A 197 0.08 -11.96 13.49
N VAL A 198 -0.69 -11.41 14.45
CA VAL A 198 -1.68 -12.17 15.22
C VAL A 198 -2.72 -12.79 14.28
N PHE A 199 -3.22 -12.03 13.32
CA PHE A 199 -4.16 -12.54 12.31
C PHE A 199 -3.57 -13.70 11.51
N SER A 200 -2.34 -13.54 10.98
CA SER A 200 -1.68 -14.58 10.18
C SER A 200 -1.36 -15.82 11.01
N PHE A 201 -0.92 -15.64 12.26
CA PHE A 201 -0.69 -16.73 13.21
C PHE A 201 -1.98 -17.52 13.47
N SER A 202 -3.08 -16.80 13.77
CA SER A 202 -4.39 -17.42 13.97
C SER A 202 -4.87 -18.15 12.70
N ALA A 203 -4.63 -17.58 11.52
CA ALA A 203 -5.01 -18.22 10.25
C ALA A 203 -4.23 -19.52 10.00
N VAL A 204 -2.93 -19.56 10.31
CA VAL A 204 -2.11 -20.80 10.20
C VAL A 204 -2.67 -21.89 11.11
N LEU A 205 -3.00 -21.55 12.36
CA LEU A 205 -3.56 -22.50 13.34
C LEU A 205 -4.95 -23.00 12.92
N LEU A 206 -5.87 -22.08 12.63
CA LEU A 206 -7.28 -22.41 12.35
C LEU A 206 -7.46 -23.14 11.03
N LEU A 207 -6.62 -22.84 10.03
CA LEU A 207 -6.66 -23.48 8.71
C LEU A 207 -5.71 -24.68 8.61
N SER A 208 -5.06 -25.08 9.71
CA SER A 208 -4.10 -26.20 9.77
C SER A 208 -3.05 -26.14 8.65
N ARG A 209 -2.51 -24.92 8.40
CA ARG A 209 -1.51 -24.71 7.36
C ARG A 209 -0.12 -25.17 7.83
N SER A 210 0.72 -25.59 6.86
CA SER A 210 2.10 -25.96 7.15
C SER A 210 2.89 -24.79 7.74
N TRP A 211 3.70 -25.08 8.75
CA TRP A 211 4.67 -24.14 9.34
C TRP A 211 5.99 -24.11 8.58
N THR A 212 6.23 -25.11 7.73
CA THR A 212 7.50 -25.20 7.00
C THR A 212 7.45 -24.33 5.74
N LEU A 213 8.57 -23.70 5.43
CA LEU A 213 8.82 -22.98 4.20
C LEU A 213 10.13 -23.46 3.60
N ASP A 214 10.13 -23.63 2.28
CA ASP A 214 11.35 -23.83 1.54
C ASP A 214 12.26 -22.59 1.59
N TRP A 215 13.54 -22.79 1.28
CA TRP A 215 14.54 -21.71 1.36
C TRP A 215 14.22 -20.53 0.44
N PHE A 216 13.72 -20.80 -0.77
CA PHE A 216 13.41 -19.74 -1.73
C PHE A 216 12.33 -18.76 -1.25
N PRO A 217 11.10 -19.18 -0.83
CA PRO A 217 10.15 -18.26 -0.24
C PRO A 217 10.64 -17.62 1.06
N LEU A 218 11.35 -18.35 1.93
CA LEU A 218 11.86 -17.82 3.20
C LEU A 218 12.82 -16.65 2.97
N TRP A 219 13.79 -16.79 2.06
CA TRP A 219 14.72 -15.72 1.72
C TRP A 219 14.03 -14.45 1.21
N ASN A 220 13.06 -14.62 0.29
CA ASN A 220 12.26 -13.51 -0.22
C ASN A 220 11.43 -12.85 0.89
N ILE A 221 10.93 -13.62 1.85
CA ILE A 221 10.21 -13.10 3.01
C ILE A 221 11.14 -12.30 3.92
N ILE A 222 12.34 -12.77 4.22
CA ILE A 222 13.31 -12.07 5.08
C ILE A 222 13.63 -10.70 4.48
N ILE A 223 14.01 -10.62 3.20
CA ILE A 223 14.30 -9.34 2.53
C ILE A 223 13.03 -8.48 2.47
N GLY A 224 11.93 -9.06 2.02
CA GLY A 224 10.68 -8.35 1.85
C GLY A 224 10.09 -7.83 3.17
N SER A 225 10.34 -8.50 4.30
CA SER A 225 9.88 -8.06 5.62
C SER A 225 10.57 -6.79 6.11
N VAL A 226 11.83 -6.59 5.75
CA VAL A 226 12.53 -5.31 6.00
C VAL A 226 11.91 -4.19 5.17
N LEU A 227 11.61 -4.47 3.92
CA LEU A 227 11.11 -3.46 2.98
C LEU A 227 9.62 -3.16 3.23
N GLY A 228 8.78 -4.18 3.43
CA GLY A 228 7.33 -4.05 3.54
C GLY A 228 6.86 -3.59 4.92
N PRO A 229 6.62 -4.49 5.87
CA PRO A 229 6.01 -4.15 7.16
C PRO A 229 6.85 -3.21 8.02
N PHE A 230 8.13 -3.05 7.73
CA PHE A 230 8.99 -2.12 8.44
C PHE A 230 9.21 -0.83 7.64
N LEU A 231 10.05 -0.84 6.60
CA LEU A 231 10.53 0.38 5.94
C LEU A 231 9.42 1.13 5.19
N THR A 232 8.59 0.44 4.40
CA THR A 232 7.46 1.05 3.68
C THR A 232 6.52 1.76 4.64
N VAL A 233 6.16 1.10 5.74
CA VAL A 233 5.11 1.58 6.64
C VAL A 233 5.62 2.77 7.47
N ILE A 234 6.80 2.65 8.06
CA ILE A 234 7.40 3.77 8.82
C ILE A 234 7.64 4.97 7.93
N SER A 235 8.26 4.78 6.76
CA SER A 235 8.55 5.89 5.85
C SER A 235 7.28 6.50 5.26
N GLY A 236 6.26 5.70 4.96
CA GLY A 236 4.95 6.18 4.52
C GLY A 236 4.28 7.08 5.56
N TYR A 237 4.21 6.64 6.81
CA TYR A 237 3.67 7.47 7.90
C TYR A 237 4.53 8.72 8.17
N GLN A 238 5.84 8.63 8.05
CA GLN A 238 6.71 9.81 8.14
C GLN A 238 6.46 10.79 6.98
N ALA A 239 6.31 10.30 5.76
CA ALA A 239 6.02 11.13 4.61
C ALA A 239 4.72 11.93 4.79
N ILE A 240 3.62 11.27 5.17
CA ILE A 240 2.32 11.96 5.39
C ILE A 240 2.32 12.85 6.65
N LYS A 241 3.25 12.65 7.58
CA LYS A 241 3.46 13.57 8.69
C LYS A 241 3.97 14.92 8.23
N TYR A 242 4.93 14.95 7.31
CA TYR A 242 5.62 16.15 6.86
C TYR A 242 5.07 16.74 5.56
N LEU A 243 4.47 15.93 4.68
CA LEU A 243 3.93 16.36 3.40
C LEU A 243 2.41 16.25 3.37
N GLU A 244 1.82 16.97 2.43
CA GLU A 244 0.42 16.79 2.06
C GLU A 244 0.20 15.44 1.39
N VAL A 245 -0.96 14.80 1.65
CA VAL A 245 -1.32 13.51 1.06
C VAL A 245 -1.24 13.54 -0.46
N GLY A 246 -1.65 14.65 -1.10
CA GLY A 246 -1.55 14.82 -2.55
C GLY A 246 -0.12 14.69 -3.08
N ARG A 247 0.88 15.30 -2.42
CA ARG A 247 2.30 15.19 -2.83
C ARG A 247 2.84 13.78 -2.65
N VAL A 248 2.49 13.13 -1.54
CA VAL A 248 2.87 11.72 -1.29
C VAL A 248 2.22 10.80 -2.33
N SER A 249 0.97 11.08 -2.73
CA SER A 249 0.23 10.34 -3.74
C SER A 249 0.87 10.44 -5.14
N ILE A 250 1.32 11.64 -5.55
CA ILE A 250 2.05 11.83 -6.83
C ILE A 250 3.32 10.96 -6.85
N LEU A 251 4.12 11.04 -5.79
CA LEU A 251 5.32 10.20 -5.68
C LEU A 251 4.96 8.72 -5.64
N GLY A 252 3.91 8.37 -4.90
CA GLY A 252 3.41 7.01 -4.81
C GLY A 252 2.99 6.39 -6.15
N SER A 253 2.52 7.20 -7.11
CA SER A 253 2.15 6.68 -8.45
C SER A 253 3.35 6.22 -9.27
N THR A 254 4.54 6.74 -8.99
CA THR A 254 5.78 6.33 -9.69
C THR A 254 6.24 4.91 -9.33
N LYS A 255 5.68 4.31 -8.27
CA LYS A 255 5.99 2.92 -7.88
C LYS A 255 5.77 1.93 -9.02
N GLY A 256 4.75 2.18 -9.87
CA GLY A 256 4.44 1.32 -11.02
C GLY A 256 5.62 1.15 -11.98
N ILE A 257 6.37 2.20 -12.22
CA ILE A 257 7.57 2.18 -13.08
C ILE A 257 8.68 1.36 -12.41
N VAL A 258 8.90 1.56 -11.11
CA VAL A 258 9.93 0.81 -10.37
C VAL A 258 9.57 -0.68 -10.28
N VAL A 259 8.28 -1.00 -10.05
CA VAL A 259 7.80 -2.40 -10.05
C VAL A 259 7.94 -3.03 -11.43
N LEU A 260 7.67 -2.27 -12.51
CA LEU A 260 7.84 -2.74 -13.88
C LEU A 260 9.28 -3.18 -14.16
N ILE A 261 10.23 -2.31 -13.82
CA ILE A 261 11.67 -2.61 -13.97
C ILE A 261 12.05 -3.82 -13.11
N GLY A 262 11.64 -3.84 -11.85
CA GLY A 262 11.92 -4.95 -10.93
C GLY A 262 11.29 -6.27 -11.38
N ALA A 263 10.07 -6.26 -11.91
CA ALA A 263 9.40 -7.44 -12.45
C ALA A 263 10.12 -8.01 -13.67
N TYR A 264 10.61 -7.12 -14.55
CA TYR A 264 11.41 -7.54 -15.70
C TYR A 264 12.74 -8.16 -15.27
N VAL A 265 13.47 -7.49 -14.37
CA VAL A 265 14.78 -7.98 -13.90
C VAL A 265 14.65 -9.29 -13.12
N TYR A 266 13.63 -9.44 -12.27
CA TYR A 266 13.52 -10.58 -11.36
C TYR A 266 12.79 -11.78 -12.00
N PHE A 267 11.76 -11.54 -12.82
CA PHE A 267 10.91 -12.59 -13.39
C PHE A 267 11.04 -12.73 -14.92
N GLY A 268 11.75 -11.83 -15.59
CA GLY A 268 11.77 -11.76 -17.06
C GLY A 268 10.41 -11.40 -17.67
N LYS A 269 9.45 -10.90 -16.88
CA LYS A 269 8.07 -10.64 -17.29
C LYS A 269 7.84 -9.16 -17.57
N PHE A 270 7.40 -8.85 -18.76
CA PHE A 270 6.99 -7.52 -19.16
C PHE A 270 5.48 -7.50 -19.45
N PRO A 271 4.74 -6.44 -19.06
CA PRO A 271 3.33 -6.34 -19.40
C PRO A 271 3.11 -6.16 -20.91
N GLU A 272 1.93 -6.51 -21.37
CA GLU A 272 1.51 -6.25 -22.74
C GLU A 272 1.42 -4.73 -23.01
N THR A 273 1.60 -4.34 -24.27
CA THR A 273 1.64 -2.91 -24.64
C THR A 273 0.40 -2.14 -24.17
N TYR A 274 -0.80 -2.74 -24.31
CA TYR A 274 -2.04 -2.10 -23.84
C TYR A 274 -2.06 -1.92 -22.33
N GLN A 275 -1.46 -2.84 -21.55
CA GLN A 275 -1.36 -2.73 -20.10
C GLN A 275 -0.40 -1.61 -19.69
N LEU A 276 0.68 -1.41 -20.44
CA LEU A 276 1.59 -0.28 -20.23
C LEU A 276 0.89 1.05 -20.52
N LEU A 277 0.15 1.15 -21.61
CA LEU A 277 -0.62 2.35 -21.94
C LEU A 277 -1.65 2.66 -20.85
N GLY A 278 -2.38 1.66 -20.40
CA GLY A 278 -3.31 1.81 -19.28
C GLY A 278 -2.62 2.23 -17.97
N GLY A 279 -1.41 1.70 -17.71
CA GLY A 279 -0.57 2.08 -16.58
C GLY A 279 -0.14 3.55 -16.62
N LEU A 280 0.33 4.02 -17.77
CA LEU A 280 0.70 5.42 -17.98
C LEU A 280 -0.51 6.36 -17.85
N LEU A 281 -1.68 5.96 -18.37
CA LEU A 281 -2.93 6.69 -18.19
C LEU A 281 -3.29 6.82 -16.70
N SER A 282 -3.20 5.72 -15.95
CA SER A 282 -3.47 5.73 -14.50
C SER A 282 -2.51 6.64 -13.74
N ILE A 283 -1.22 6.63 -14.06
CA ILE A 283 -0.22 7.54 -13.45
C ILE A 283 -0.57 9.00 -13.76
N SER A 284 -0.87 9.31 -15.02
CA SER A 284 -1.27 10.66 -15.43
C SER A 284 -2.52 11.13 -14.67
N GLY A 285 -3.50 10.25 -14.48
CA GLY A 285 -4.70 10.53 -13.69
C GLY A 285 -4.38 10.85 -12.23
N VAL A 286 -3.48 10.10 -11.57
CA VAL A 286 -3.05 10.39 -10.18
C VAL A 286 -2.38 11.76 -10.08
N ILE A 287 -1.54 12.12 -11.05
CA ILE A 287 -0.88 13.43 -11.12
C ILE A 287 -1.94 14.53 -11.22
N LEU A 288 -2.95 14.38 -12.09
CA LEU A 288 -4.02 15.37 -12.27
C LEU A 288 -4.86 15.55 -11.00
N ILE A 289 -5.26 14.47 -10.31
CA ILE A 289 -5.98 14.57 -9.02
C ILE A 289 -5.14 15.35 -8.02
N SER A 290 -3.86 15.06 -7.93
CA SER A 290 -2.98 15.65 -6.93
C SER A 290 -2.70 17.13 -7.21
N VAL A 291 -2.51 17.51 -8.48
CA VAL A 291 -2.35 18.91 -8.91
C VAL A 291 -3.66 19.68 -8.69
N GLY A 292 -4.81 19.08 -9.01
CA GLY A 292 -6.14 19.66 -8.78
C GLY A 292 -6.35 20.07 -7.32
N LYS A 293 -6.01 19.18 -6.38
CA LYS A 293 -6.07 19.46 -4.93
C LYS A 293 -5.17 20.63 -4.52
N LEU A 294 -3.98 20.76 -5.09
CA LEU A 294 -3.06 21.85 -4.81
C LEU A 294 -3.62 23.21 -5.30
N LEU A 295 -4.26 23.22 -6.47
CA LEU A 295 -4.86 24.43 -7.04
C LEU A 295 -6.06 24.95 -6.22
N LEU A 296 -6.91 24.05 -5.72
CA LEU A 296 -8.03 24.43 -4.84
C LEU A 296 -7.55 25.07 -3.52
N LYS A 297 -6.44 24.59 -2.98
CA LYS A 297 -5.90 25.14 -1.74
C LYS A 297 -5.33 26.54 -1.90
N LYS A 298 -4.74 26.85 -3.07
CA LYS A 298 -4.29 28.22 -3.41
C LYS A 298 -5.43 29.24 -3.57
N LYS A 299 -6.64 28.79 -3.93
CA LYS A 299 -7.81 29.69 -4.07
C LYS A 299 -8.51 30.00 -2.75
N LYS A 300 -8.15 29.31 -1.65
CA LYS A 300 -8.75 29.53 -0.32
C LYS A 300 -7.85 30.34 0.63
N VAL A 301 -6.67 30.75 0.18
CA VAL A 301 -5.75 31.69 0.82
C VAL A 301 -5.78 33.01 0.07
#